data_58f09bbe6d670734aebb6e9416fe1952
#
_entry.id   58f09bbe6d670734aebb6e9416fe1952
#
_cell.length_a   1.000
_cell.length_b   1.000
_cell.length_c   1.000
_cell.angle_alpha   90.00
_cell.angle_beta   90.00
_cell.angle_gamma   90.00
#
_symmetry.space_group_name_H-M   'P 1'
#
loop_
_entity.id
_entity.type
_entity.pdbx_description
1 polymer ?
#
loop_
_entity_poly.entity_id
_entity_poly.type
_entity_poly.pdbx_seq_one_letter_code
_entity_poly.pdbx_strand_id
1 'polypeptide(L)'
;MKLNGRRESNHVEDRRGMGGGAKAGMGGLGAIIIVALITLAQGGSLSDVVGNVFQQQLQGQVSEQAGNGHHTFTADEEEAATFSKQVLGSLEEVWTSQFSQNGLNYEYPTMVLFTGSVSTACGAGSSQMGPFYCSADQKLYLDLSFFADMKNKLGIDINDRNSFAYAYVIAHEVGHHVENLRGILGKAHAAMNRTSREEANKISVQLELLADYYAGCWAHYENEKYKSLTDADLREAIDAARKIGDDYLQKQAQGHANPETFTHGTSEQRMYWLKKGFESGDWNTTTFDYDI
;
A
#
# COMPACT_ATOMS: atom_id res chain seq x y z
N MET A 1 -13.19 -9.01 8.83
CA MET A 1 -13.89 -9.00 7.52
C MET A 1 -14.28 -10.42 7.10
N LYS A 2 -15.47 -10.64 6.51
CA LYS A 2 -15.97 -11.98 6.12
C LYS A 2 -15.79 -12.21 4.62
N LEU A 3 -14.76 -12.91 4.21
CA LEU A 3 -14.47 -13.28 2.81
C LEU A 3 -14.50 -14.80 2.57
N ASN A 4 -14.91 -15.61 3.55
CA ASN A 4 -14.94 -17.07 3.42
C ASN A 4 -15.77 -17.52 2.21
N GLY A 5 -15.16 -18.32 1.33
CA GLY A 5 -15.81 -18.82 0.11
C GLY A 5 -15.91 -17.79 -1.03
N ARG A 6 -15.34 -16.59 -0.88
CA ARG A 6 -15.26 -15.61 -1.97
C ARG A 6 -14.22 -16.02 -3.00
N ARG A 7 -14.40 -15.51 -4.22
CA ARG A 7 -13.47 -15.74 -5.33
C ARG A 7 -12.08 -15.19 -4.99
N GLU A 8 -11.07 -15.98 -5.25
CA GLU A 8 -9.69 -15.51 -5.31
C GLU A 8 -9.41 -14.86 -6.67
N SER A 9 -8.64 -13.78 -6.70
CA SER A 9 -8.14 -13.22 -7.95
C SER A 9 -7.14 -14.17 -8.62
N ASN A 10 -7.19 -14.23 -9.95
CA ASN A 10 -6.19 -14.92 -10.77
C ASN A 10 -5.06 -13.96 -11.21
N HIS A 11 -5.18 -12.65 -10.94
CA HIS A 11 -4.17 -11.65 -11.27
C HIS A 11 -3.12 -11.56 -10.14
N VAL A 12 -2.51 -12.72 -9.81
CA VAL A 12 -1.52 -12.84 -8.76
C VAL A 12 -0.30 -13.60 -9.27
N GLU A 13 0.87 -13.00 -9.09
CA GLU A 13 2.16 -13.62 -9.29
C GLU A 13 2.74 -13.98 -7.92
N ASP A 14 2.83 -15.27 -7.61
CA ASP A 14 3.48 -15.72 -6.37
C ASP A 14 4.97 -15.92 -6.61
N ARG A 15 5.77 -14.99 -6.10
CA ARG A 15 7.22 -15.00 -6.16
C ARG A 15 7.87 -15.25 -4.80
N ARG A 16 7.09 -15.69 -3.80
CA ARG A 16 7.59 -16.02 -2.48
C ARG A 16 8.60 -17.18 -2.59
N GLY A 17 9.68 -17.13 -1.83
CA GLY A 17 10.72 -18.15 -1.87
C GLY A 17 11.59 -18.17 -3.14
N MET A 18 11.33 -17.29 -4.11
CA MET A 18 12.23 -17.09 -5.24
C MET A 18 13.36 -16.16 -4.80
N GLY A 19 14.58 -16.66 -4.68
CA GLY A 19 15.75 -15.87 -4.31
C GLY A 19 15.91 -14.67 -5.22
N GLY A 20 15.92 -13.47 -4.65
CA GLY A 20 16.00 -12.20 -5.37
C GLY A 20 17.34 -11.98 -6.05
N GLY A 21 17.49 -12.46 -7.26
CA GLY A 21 18.58 -12.08 -8.17
C GLY A 21 18.27 -10.74 -8.84
N ALA A 22 18.41 -9.63 -8.13
CA ALA A 22 18.18 -8.31 -8.69
C ALA A 22 19.36 -7.85 -9.52
N LYS A 23 19.18 -7.73 -10.85
CA LYS A 23 20.01 -6.83 -11.67
C LYS A 23 19.41 -5.42 -11.54
N ALA A 24 20.13 -4.52 -10.87
CA ALA A 24 19.72 -3.14 -10.68
C ALA A 24 19.61 -2.41 -12.03
N GLY A 25 18.39 -2.01 -12.40
CA GLY A 25 18.11 -1.00 -13.42
C GLY A 25 17.81 0.33 -12.76
N MET A 26 18.53 1.37 -13.13
CA MET A 26 18.43 2.72 -12.58
C MET A 26 17.16 3.43 -13.10
N GLY A 27 16.34 3.97 -12.21
CA GLY A 27 15.39 5.03 -12.52
C GLY A 27 13.96 4.85 -12.02
N GLY A 28 13.54 5.69 -11.06
CA GLY A 28 12.15 5.91 -10.71
C GLY A 28 11.93 6.38 -9.26
N LEU A 29 11.43 7.62 -9.11
CA LEU A 29 11.20 8.32 -7.84
C LEU A 29 10.02 7.79 -7.00
N GLY A 30 9.33 6.74 -7.44
CA GLY A 30 8.11 6.25 -6.79
C GLY A 30 8.31 5.33 -5.59
N ALA A 31 9.52 4.84 -5.32
CA ALA A 31 9.79 3.84 -4.29
C ALA A 31 10.18 4.42 -2.90
N ILE A 32 10.19 5.75 -2.76
CA ILE A 32 10.74 6.41 -1.55
C ILE A 32 9.72 6.46 -0.40
N ILE A 33 8.47 6.19 -0.67
CA ILE A 33 7.34 6.60 0.17
C ILE A 33 7.21 5.77 1.46
N ILE A 34 7.51 4.49 1.46
CA ILE A 34 7.32 3.61 2.64
C ILE A 34 8.62 3.31 3.39
N VAL A 35 9.79 3.44 2.76
CA VAL A 35 11.09 3.30 3.46
C VAL A 35 11.21 4.30 4.61
N ALA A 36 10.63 5.50 4.46
CA ALA A 36 10.59 6.50 5.52
C ALA A 36 9.83 6.00 6.77
N LEU A 37 8.76 5.25 6.60
CA LEU A 37 7.90 4.80 7.70
C LEU A 37 8.60 3.83 8.65
N ILE A 38 9.35 2.87 8.13
CA ILE A 38 9.96 1.81 8.93
C ILE A 38 11.31 2.24 9.50
N THR A 39 12.08 3.03 8.78
CA THR A 39 13.38 3.54 9.30
C THR A 39 13.16 4.56 10.40
N LEU A 40 12.13 5.40 10.31
CA LEU A 40 11.74 6.32 11.38
C LEU A 40 11.23 5.54 12.61
N ALA A 41 10.48 4.46 12.43
CA ALA A 41 10.05 3.59 13.52
C ALA A 41 11.21 2.87 14.23
N GLN A 42 12.38 2.77 13.59
CA GLN A 42 13.62 2.19 14.16
C GLN A 42 14.62 3.23 14.67
N GLY A 43 14.24 4.51 14.69
CA GLY A 43 15.09 5.59 15.22
C GLY A 43 16.14 6.13 14.25
N GLY A 44 16.02 5.82 12.95
CA GLY A 44 16.90 6.37 11.89
C GLY A 44 16.38 7.69 11.33
N SER A 45 17.25 8.53 10.80
CA SER A 45 16.89 9.75 10.08
C SER A 45 16.59 9.47 8.59
N LEU A 46 15.84 10.36 7.93
CA LEU A 46 15.61 10.27 6.47
C LEU A 46 16.91 10.21 5.66
N SER A 47 17.99 10.85 6.15
CA SER A 47 19.31 10.75 5.57
C SER A 47 19.94 9.36 5.73
N ASP A 48 19.60 8.64 6.80
CA ASP A 48 20.07 7.27 7.03
C ASP A 48 19.32 6.28 6.12
N VAL A 49 18.06 6.56 5.80
CA VAL A 49 17.28 5.78 4.84
C VAL A 49 17.89 5.85 3.44
N VAL A 50 18.14 7.05 2.95
CA VAL A 50 18.75 7.28 1.63
C VAL A 50 20.18 6.76 1.62
N GLY A 51 20.94 6.96 2.71
CA GLY A 51 22.31 6.49 2.86
C GLY A 51 22.42 4.97 2.92
N ASN A 52 21.56 4.31 3.68
CA ASN A 52 21.58 2.84 3.86
C ASN A 52 21.09 2.10 2.62
N VAL A 53 20.06 2.59 1.94
CA VAL A 53 19.60 2.01 0.67
C VAL A 53 20.70 2.15 -0.40
N PHE A 54 21.38 3.29 -0.45
CA PHE A 54 22.46 3.53 -1.40
C PHE A 54 23.74 2.73 -1.07
N GLN A 55 24.09 2.57 0.23
CA GLN A 55 25.26 1.78 0.64
C GLN A 55 25.03 0.26 0.53
N GLN A 56 23.85 -0.26 0.81
CA GLN A 56 23.53 -1.67 0.57
C GLN A 56 23.58 -2.01 -0.93
N GLN A 57 23.26 -1.06 -1.80
CA GLN A 57 23.38 -1.22 -3.24
C GLN A 57 24.84 -1.28 -3.72
N LEU A 58 25.81 -0.68 -2.98
CA LEU A 58 27.24 -0.69 -3.30
C LEU A 58 28.02 -1.86 -2.67
N GLN A 59 27.50 -2.50 -1.62
CA GLN A 59 28.15 -3.61 -0.93
C GLN A 59 27.50 -4.98 -1.20
N GLY A 60 26.88 -5.16 -2.37
CA GLY A 60 26.28 -6.41 -2.82
C GLY A 60 27.27 -7.58 -2.93
N GLN A 61 27.76 -8.05 -1.80
CA GLN A 61 28.26 -9.43 -1.64
C GLN A 61 27.20 -10.22 -0.89
N VAL A 62 26.20 -10.67 -1.62
CA VAL A 62 25.31 -11.73 -1.17
C VAL A 62 26.02 -13.04 -1.48
N SER A 63 26.38 -13.77 -0.44
CA SER A 63 26.78 -15.18 -0.58
C SER A 63 25.66 -15.93 -1.32
N GLU A 64 25.93 -16.35 -2.54
CA GLU A 64 25.13 -17.29 -3.30
C GLU A 64 25.04 -18.60 -2.52
N GLN A 65 23.96 -18.80 -1.82
CA GLN A 65 23.52 -20.13 -1.46
C GLN A 65 22.25 -20.40 -2.29
N ALA A 66 22.48 -20.78 -3.54
CA ALA A 66 21.46 -21.34 -4.41
C ALA A 66 21.04 -22.70 -3.83
N GLY A 67 20.16 -22.66 -2.87
CA GLY A 67 19.43 -23.83 -2.40
C GLY A 67 18.24 -24.05 -3.34
N ASN A 68 18.30 -25.07 -4.19
CA ASN A 68 17.14 -25.69 -4.84
C ASN A 68 16.28 -26.38 -3.76
N GLY A 69 15.72 -25.62 -2.85
CA GLY A 69 14.79 -26.09 -1.84
C GLY A 69 13.39 -25.61 -2.22
N HIS A 70 12.45 -26.52 -2.38
CA HIS A 70 11.03 -26.21 -2.30
C HIS A 70 10.81 -25.47 -0.97
N HIS A 71 10.59 -24.17 -1.02
CA HIS A 71 10.22 -23.40 0.16
C HIS A 71 8.80 -23.83 0.55
N THR A 72 8.67 -24.52 1.67
CA THR A 72 7.36 -24.90 2.21
C THR A 72 6.85 -23.74 3.05
N PHE A 73 5.78 -23.10 2.60
CA PHE A 73 5.13 -22.03 3.34
C PHE A 73 4.38 -22.59 4.55
N THR A 74 4.31 -21.83 5.62
CA THR A 74 3.51 -22.16 6.79
C THR A 74 2.02 -22.04 6.48
N ALA A 75 1.17 -22.71 7.27
CA ALA A 75 -0.29 -22.57 7.13
C ALA A 75 -0.73 -21.11 7.26
N ASP A 76 -0.04 -20.33 8.10
CA ASP A 76 -0.29 -18.91 8.32
C ASP A 76 0.01 -18.06 7.09
N GLU A 77 1.11 -18.34 6.40
CA GLU A 77 1.48 -17.66 5.15
C GLU A 77 0.53 -17.99 4.01
N GLU A 78 0.04 -19.23 3.93
CA GLU A 78 -0.95 -19.63 2.92
C GLU A 78 -2.32 -19.03 3.21
N GLU A 79 -2.73 -18.94 4.47
CA GLU A 79 -3.97 -18.25 4.85
C GLU A 79 -3.91 -16.76 4.49
N ALA A 80 -2.80 -16.08 4.81
CA ALA A 80 -2.60 -14.68 4.46
C ALA A 80 -2.58 -14.46 2.94
N ALA A 81 -1.95 -15.38 2.17
CA ALA A 81 -1.96 -15.33 0.72
C ALA A 81 -3.38 -15.51 0.16
N THR A 82 -4.13 -16.48 0.65
CA THR A 82 -5.52 -16.73 0.27
C THR A 82 -6.40 -15.52 0.56
N PHE A 83 -6.30 -14.96 1.76
CA PHE A 83 -7.03 -13.76 2.14
C PHE A 83 -6.68 -12.57 1.21
N SER A 84 -5.40 -12.34 0.93
CA SER A 84 -4.97 -11.26 0.03
C SER A 84 -5.53 -11.42 -1.39
N LYS A 85 -5.57 -12.66 -1.92
CA LYS A 85 -6.19 -12.98 -3.21
C LYS A 85 -7.71 -12.74 -3.20
N GLN A 86 -8.39 -13.04 -2.09
CA GLN A 86 -9.83 -12.79 -1.95
C GLN A 86 -10.14 -11.29 -1.86
N VAL A 87 -9.32 -10.52 -1.15
CA VAL A 87 -9.42 -9.06 -1.11
C VAL A 87 -9.25 -8.47 -2.50
N LEU A 88 -8.20 -8.89 -3.24
CA LEU A 88 -8.00 -8.44 -4.62
C LEU A 88 -9.19 -8.83 -5.51
N GLY A 89 -9.73 -10.04 -5.38
CA GLY A 89 -10.91 -10.48 -6.10
C GLY A 89 -12.16 -9.63 -5.83
N SER A 90 -12.34 -9.17 -4.59
CA SER A 90 -13.40 -8.23 -4.21
C SER A 90 -13.17 -6.85 -4.83
N LEU A 91 -11.94 -6.34 -4.77
CA LEU A 91 -11.55 -5.05 -5.38
C LEU A 91 -11.80 -5.04 -6.89
N GLU A 92 -11.42 -6.11 -7.59
CA GLU A 92 -11.69 -6.27 -9.01
C GLU A 92 -13.20 -6.21 -9.32
N GLU A 93 -14.02 -6.90 -8.54
CA GLU A 93 -15.47 -6.93 -8.73
C GLU A 93 -16.09 -5.55 -8.54
N VAL A 94 -15.74 -4.87 -7.45
CA VAL A 94 -16.28 -3.55 -7.13
C VAL A 94 -15.84 -2.53 -8.19
N TRP A 95 -14.55 -2.44 -8.47
CA TRP A 95 -14.04 -1.44 -9.41
C TRP A 95 -14.49 -1.68 -10.85
N THR A 96 -14.62 -2.94 -11.28
CA THR A 96 -15.23 -3.26 -12.59
C THR A 96 -16.65 -2.70 -12.67
N SER A 97 -17.45 -2.90 -11.64
CA SER A 97 -18.82 -2.38 -11.58
C SER A 97 -18.84 -0.84 -11.63
N GLN A 98 -18.02 -0.21 -10.81
CA GLN A 98 -17.98 1.26 -10.69
C GLN A 98 -17.49 1.92 -11.98
N PHE A 99 -16.44 1.41 -12.60
CA PHE A 99 -15.94 1.93 -13.88
C PHE A 99 -16.98 1.75 -14.98
N SER A 100 -17.57 0.55 -15.10
CA SER A 100 -18.59 0.26 -16.11
C SER A 100 -19.83 1.16 -16.00
N GLN A 101 -20.31 1.43 -14.79
CA GLN A 101 -21.43 2.35 -14.55
C GLN A 101 -21.14 3.77 -15.01
N ASN A 102 -19.86 4.14 -15.09
CA ASN A 102 -19.41 5.46 -15.56
C ASN A 102 -18.89 5.43 -17.00
N GLY A 103 -19.14 4.35 -17.76
CA GLY A 103 -18.71 4.23 -19.15
C GLY A 103 -17.20 4.07 -19.33
N LEU A 104 -16.49 3.67 -18.28
CA LEU A 104 -15.04 3.45 -18.25
C LEU A 104 -14.71 1.96 -18.21
N ASN A 105 -13.51 1.60 -18.65
CA ASN A 105 -12.97 0.24 -18.54
C ASN A 105 -12.02 0.16 -17.35
N TYR A 106 -12.18 -0.86 -16.50
CA TYR A 106 -11.25 -1.15 -15.41
C TYR A 106 -10.23 -2.19 -15.86
N GLU A 107 -8.97 -1.81 -15.89
CA GLU A 107 -7.85 -2.73 -16.10
C GLU A 107 -7.42 -3.29 -14.75
N TYR A 108 -7.27 -4.62 -14.65
CA TYR A 108 -6.92 -5.25 -13.37
C TYR A 108 -5.43 -5.06 -13.06
N PRO A 109 -5.08 -4.65 -11.82
CA PRO A 109 -3.70 -4.70 -11.39
C PRO A 109 -3.26 -6.13 -11.15
N THR A 110 -1.98 -6.42 -11.26
CA THR A 110 -1.41 -7.70 -10.83
C THR A 110 -0.83 -7.55 -9.43
N MET A 111 -1.21 -8.42 -8.49
CA MET A 111 -0.57 -8.49 -7.17
C MET A 111 0.63 -9.43 -7.22
N VAL A 112 1.78 -8.97 -6.78
CA VAL A 112 3.01 -9.76 -6.66
C VAL A 112 3.25 -10.06 -5.19
N LEU A 113 3.12 -11.31 -4.79
CA LEU A 113 3.54 -11.78 -3.47
C LEU A 113 5.04 -12.07 -3.51
N PHE A 114 5.81 -11.47 -2.62
CA PHE A 114 7.26 -11.65 -2.58
C PHE A 114 7.76 -11.85 -1.15
N THR A 115 9.03 -12.17 -0.98
CA THR A 115 9.70 -12.28 0.33
C THR A 115 11.02 -11.54 0.29
N GLY A 116 11.20 -10.61 1.23
CA GLY A 116 12.45 -9.88 1.46
C GLY A 116 12.70 -8.79 0.43
N SER A 117 12.99 -9.12 -0.81
CA SER A 117 13.28 -8.14 -1.87
C SER A 117 12.67 -8.53 -3.21
N VAL A 118 12.36 -7.54 -4.03
CA VAL A 118 11.77 -7.72 -5.36
C VAL A 118 12.26 -6.63 -6.33
N SER A 119 12.42 -7.00 -7.61
CA SER A 119 12.67 -6.04 -8.69
C SER A 119 11.36 -5.67 -9.37
N THR A 120 11.16 -4.37 -9.58
CA THR A 120 9.97 -3.79 -10.21
C THR A 120 10.37 -2.84 -11.33
N ALA A 121 9.43 -2.42 -12.17
CA ALA A 121 9.68 -1.37 -13.15
C ALA A 121 9.93 0.02 -12.52
N CYS A 122 9.53 0.22 -11.26
CA CYS A 122 9.78 1.44 -10.48
C CYS A 122 11.13 1.41 -9.73
N GLY A 123 11.86 0.28 -9.77
CA GLY A 123 13.12 0.09 -9.04
C GLY A 123 13.09 -1.14 -8.14
N ALA A 124 14.07 -1.23 -7.23
CA ALA A 124 14.12 -2.30 -6.24
C ALA A 124 13.15 -2.03 -5.08
N GLY A 125 12.36 -3.04 -4.70
CA GLY A 125 11.51 -3.03 -3.53
C GLY A 125 12.02 -4.00 -2.45
N SER A 126 11.65 -3.75 -1.19
CA SER A 126 11.98 -4.62 -0.07
C SER A 126 10.81 -4.72 0.92
N SER A 127 10.77 -5.81 1.71
CA SER A 127 9.78 -6.00 2.78
C SER A 127 9.73 -4.84 3.78
N GLN A 128 10.85 -4.13 3.97
CA GLN A 128 10.92 -2.97 4.86
C GLN A 128 10.14 -1.76 4.35
N MET A 129 9.82 -1.73 3.06
CA MET A 129 9.02 -0.64 2.46
C MET A 129 7.52 -0.79 2.73
N GLY A 130 7.08 -1.94 3.26
CA GLY A 130 5.67 -2.29 3.28
C GLY A 130 5.12 -2.62 1.89
N PRO A 131 3.80 -2.82 1.77
CA PRO A 131 3.12 -2.92 0.48
C PRO A 131 3.26 -1.64 -0.34
N PHE A 132 3.30 -1.76 -1.66
CA PHE A 132 3.37 -0.59 -2.54
C PHE A 132 2.82 -0.88 -3.94
N TYR A 133 2.34 0.16 -4.61
CA TYR A 133 1.94 0.13 -6.01
C TYR A 133 3.03 0.72 -6.91
N CYS A 134 3.32 0.07 -8.03
CA CYS A 134 4.20 0.61 -9.08
C CYS A 134 3.37 0.95 -10.32
N SER A 135 3.30 2.24 -10.65
CA SER A 135 2.52 2.71 -11.81
C SER A 135 3.15 2.35 -13.16
N ALA A 136 4.46 2.08 -13.21
CA ALA A 136 5.16 1.76 -14.45
C ALA A 136 4.86 0.35 -14.96
N ASP A 137 4.55 -0.61 -14.07
CA ASP A 137 4.15 -1.97 -14.44
C ASP A 137 2.72 -2.33 -14.00
N GLN A 138 2.02 -1.40 -13.35
CA GLN A 138 0.64 -1.53 -12.86
C GLN A 138 0.48 -2.72 -11.89
N LYS A 139 1.49 -2.93 -11.04
CA LYS A 139 1.49 -4.01 -10.07
C LYS A 139 1.51 -3.47 -8.65
N LEU A 140 0.80 -4.17 -7.78
CA LEU A 140 0.95 -4.00 -6.34
C LEU A 140 1.86 -5.11 -5.79
N TYR A 141 2.73 -4.75 -4.88
CA TYR A 141 3.74 -5.63 -4.31
C TYR A 141 3.50 -5.79 -2.82
N LEU A 142 3.43 -7.04 -2.37
CA LEU A 142 3.05 -7.38 -1.01
C LEU A 142 3.97 -8.47 -0.45
N ASP A 143 4.73 -8.15 0.59
CA ASP A 143 5.37 -9.15 1.45
C ASP A 143 4.43 -9.46 2.62
N LEU A 144 4.02 -10.71 2.75
CA LEU A 144 3.04 -11.12 3.76
C LEU A 144 3.54 -10.96 5.21
N SER A 145 4.86 -10.83 5.41
CA SER A 145 5.42 -10.51 6.74
C SER A 145 4.95 -9.15 7.27
N PHE A 146 4.53 -8.24 6.38
CA PHE A 146 3.98 -6.95 6.75
C PHE A 146 2.75 -7.06 7.66
N PHE A 147 1.93 -8.07 7.50
CA PHE A 147 0.76 -8.29 8.37
C PHE A 147 1.17 -8.58 9.82
N ALA A 148 2.24 -9.36 10.01
CA ALA A 148 2.81 -9.55 11.34
C ALA A 148 3.41 -8.25 11.90
N ASP A 149 4.04 -7.43 11.05
CA ASP A 149 4.62 -6.15 11.43
C ASP A 149 3.55 -5.12 11.84
N MET A 150 2.41 -5.07 11.19
CA MET A 150 1.27 -4.23 11.60
C MET A 150 0.88 -4.51 13.05
N LYS A 151 0.80 -5.76 13.44
CA LYS A 151 0.48 -6.16 14.82
C LYS A 151 1.64 -5.89 15.77
N ASN A 152 2.83 -6.38 15.43
CA ASN A 152 3.96 -6.46 16.37
C ASN A 152 4.73 -5.14 16.50
N LYS A 153 4.86 -4.37 15.40
CA LYS A 153 5.63 -3.12 15.37
C LYS A 153 4.73 -1.89 15.50
N LEU A 154 3.58 -1.88 14.83
CA LEU A 154 2.66 -0.75 14.87
C LEU A 154 1.61 -0.89 15.98
N GLY A 155 1.54 -2.06 16.64
CA GLY A 155 0.60 -2.30 17.75
C GLY A 155 -0.86 -2.16 17.31
N ILE A 156 -1.19 -2.43 16.04
CA ILE A 156 -2.57 -2.45 15.55
C ILE A 156 -3.24 -3.64 16.19
N ASP A 157 -4.40 -3.40 16.83
CA ASP A 157 -5.17 -4.46 17.50
C ASP A 157 -5.89 -5.30 16.45
N ILE A 158 -5.18 -6.32 15.98
CA ILE A 158 -5.67 -7.26 14.97
C ILE A 158 -6.00 -8.56 15.68
N ASN A 159 -7.29 -8.85 15.77
CA ASN A 159 -7.80 -10.02 16.45
C ASN A 159 -7.99 -11.23 15.54
N ASP A 160 -8.04 -11.04 14.22
CA ASP A 160 -8.24 -12.06 13.22
C ASP A 160 -7.28 -11.85 12.04
N ARG A 161 -6.82 -12.94 11.42
CA ARG A 161 -5.99 -12.91 10.20
C ARG A 161 -6.75 -12.38 8.98
N ASN A 162 -8.07 -12.49 8.99
CA ASN A 162 -8.97 -11.91 8.01
C ASN A 162 -9.37 -10.48 8.43
N SER A 163 -8.45 -9.74 9.02
CA SER A 163 -8.66 -8.39 9.50
C SER A 163 -8.92 -7.41 8.37
N PHE A 164 -9.89 -6.53 8.59
CA PHE A 164 -10.14 -5.44 7.65
C PHE A 164 -8.99 -4.42 7.62
N ALA A 165 -8.14 -4.35 8.64
CA ALA A 165 -6.91 -3.55 8.60
C ALA A 165 -5.95 -4.01 7.49
N TYR A 166 -5.83 -5.33 7.27
CA TYR A 166 -5.04 -5.88 6.15
C TYR A 166 -5.69 -5.62 4.80
N ALA A 167 -7.01 -5.82 4.73
CA ALA A 167 -7.77 -5.54 3.51
C ALA A 167 -7.71 -4.06 3.12
N TYR A 168 -7.75 -3.16 4.11
CA TYR A 168 -7.59 -1.72 3.89
C TYR A 168 -6.26 -1.37 3.24
N VAL A 169 -5.14 -1.94 3.70
CA VAL A 169 -3.84 -1.66 3.09
C VAL A 169 -3.80 -2.12 1.63
N ILE A 170 -4.29 -3.32 1.32
CA ILE A 170 -4.38 -3.80 -0.07
C ILE A 170 -5.30 -2.89 -0.90
N ALA A 171 -6.42 -2.45 -0.34
CA ALA A 171 -7.35 -1.56 -1.01
C ALA A 171 -6.77 -0.16 -1.25
N HIS A 172 -5.91 0.33 -0.35
CA HIS A 172 -5.16 1.57 -0.51
C HIS A 172 -4.20 1.50 -1.71
N GLU A 173 -3.43 0.41 -1.85
CA GLU A 173 -2.55 0.22 -3.01
C GLU A 173 -3.32 0.11 -4.33
N VAL A 174 -4.51 -0.52 -4.31
CA VAL A 174 -5.42 -0.51 -5.45
C VAL A 174 -6.03 0.89 -5.65
N GLY A 175 -6.16 1.70 -4.63
CA GLY A 175 -6.51 3.12 -4.73
C GLY A 175 -5.54 3.88 -5.63
N HIS A 176 -4.23 3.70 -5.45
CA HIS A 176 -3.22 4.26 -6.35
C HIS A 176 -3.33 3.71 -7.79
N HIS A 177 -3.74 2.46 -7.96
CA HIS A 177 -4.04 1.94 -9.30
C HIS A 177 -5.23 2.65 -9.94
N VAL A 178 -6.29 2.93 -9.18
CA VAL A 178 -7.44 3.72 -9.64
C VAL A 178 -7.01 5.15 -10.01
N GLU A 179 -6.17 5.80 -9.21
CA GLU A 179 -5.58 7.10 -9.55
C GLU A 179 -4.80 7.06 -10.85
N ASN A 180 -4.03 5.98 -11.08
CA ASN A 180 -3.27 5.79 -12.30
C ASN A 180 -4.20 5.65 -13.51
N LEU A 181 -5.23 4.80 -13.44
CA LEU A 181 -6.22 4.63 -14.52
C LEU A 181 -7.00 5.91 -14.82
N ARG A 182 -7.23 6.74 -13.82
CA ARG A 182 -7.87 8.06 -13.98
C ARG A 182 -6.92 9.16 -14.48
N GLY A 183 -5.63 8.85 -14.63
CA GLY A 183 -4.59 9.80 -15.03
C GLY A 183 -4.21 10.82 -13.95
N ILE A 184 -4.72 10.67 -12.73
CA ILE A 184 -4.43 11.55 -11.58
C ILE A 184 -2.98 11.41 -11.17
N LEU A 185 -2.51 10.17 -10.98
CA LEU A 185 -1.15 9.87 -10.52
C LEU A 185 -0.09 10.46 -11.46
N GLY A 186 -0.29 10.34 -12.79
CA GLY A 186 0.62 10.91 -13.78
C GLY A 186 0.68 12.44 -13.75
N LYS A 187 -0.46 13.12 -13.56
CA LYS A 187 -0.51 14.58 -13.42
C LYS A 187 0.17 15.05 -12.15
N ALA A 188 -0.10 14.37 -11.02
CA ALA A 188 0.51 14.68 -9.74
C ALA A 188 2.03 14.54 -9.79
N HIS A 189 2.55 13.44 -10.34
CA HIS A 189 4.00 13.25 -10.53
C HIS A 189 4.63 14.33 -11.42
N ALA A 190 3.94 14.72 -12.50
CA ALA A 190 4.42 15.81 -13.36
C ALA A 190 4.48 17.16 -12.63
N ALA A 191 3.53 17.43 -11.73
CA ALA A 191 3.55 18.64 -10.88
C ALA A 191 4.66 18.57 -9.82
N MET A 192 4.79 17.46 -9.11
CA MET A 192 5.84 17.25 -8.11
C MET A 192 7.24 17.49 -8.69
N ASN A 193 7.47 17.08 -9.94
CA ASN A 193 8.76 17.27 -10.63
C ASN A 193 9.07 18.73 -11.01
N ARG A 194 8.08 19.64 -10.91
CA ARG A 194 8.19 21.04 -11.33
C ARG A 194 8.12 22.03 -10.19
N THR A 195 7.99 21.56 -8.97
CA THR A 195 7.77 22.40 -7.79
C THR A 195 8.83 22.19 -6.72
N SER A 196 8.74 22.93 -5.61
CA SER A 196 9.60 22.75 -4.45
C SER A 196 9.34 21.41 -3.77
N ARG A 197 10.28 20.94 -2.95
CA ARG A 197 10.12 19.70 -2.18
C ARG A 197 8.91 19.78 -1.23
N GLU A 198 8.70 20.94 -0.62
CA GLU A 198 7.58 21.15 0.30
C GLU A 198 6.22 21.00 -0.44
N GLU A 199 6.09 21.65 -1.60
CA GLU A 199 4.87 21.53 -2.41
C GLU A 199 4.72 20.10 -2.99
N ALA A 200 5.81 19.45 -3.40
CA ALA A 200 5.79 18.05 -3.83
C ALA A 200 5.30 17.14 -2.70
N ASN A 201 5.71 17.36 -1.45
CA ASN A 201 5.22 16.62 -0.29
C ASN A 201 3.71 16.82 -0.09
N LYS A 202 3.19 18.04 -0.26
CA LYS A 202 1.75 18.33 -0.17
C LYS A 202 0.96 17.57 -1.24
N ILE A 203 1.46 17.51 -2.47
CA ILE A 203 0.86 16.73 -3.56
C ILE A 203 0.89 15.24 -3.22
N SER A 204 2.00 14.73 -2.66
CA SER A 204 2.09 13.35 -2.19
C SER A 204 1.02 13.04 -1.15
N VAL A 205 0.87 13.90 -0.13
CA VAL A 205 -0.19 13.75 0.88
C VAL A 205 -1.58 13.70 0.24
N GLN A 206 -1.85 14.50 -0.78
CA GLN A 206 -3.14 14.48 -1.47
C GLN A 206 -3.41 13.14 -2.15
N LEU A 207 -2.41 12.55 -2.83
CA LEU A 207 -2.52 11.21 -3.43
C LEU A 207 -2.83 10.16 -2.37
N GLU A 208 -2.08 10.15 -1.28
CA GLU A 208 -2.28 9.19 -0.20
C GLU A 208 -3.69 9.26 0.40
N LEU A 209 -4.19 10.48 0.63
CA LEU A 209 -5.54 10.68 1.17
C LEU A 209 -6.62 10.28 0.15
N LEU A 210 -6.37 10.43 -1.15
CA LEU A 210 -7.27 9.97 -2.20
C LEU A 210 -7.27 8.43 -2.28
N ALA A 211 -6.13 7.78 -2.12
CA ALA A 211 -6.04 6.33 -2.05
C ALA A 211 -6.80 5.78 -0.82
N ASP A 212 -6.70 6.44 0.35
CA ASP A 212 -7.51 6.13 1.53
C ASP A 212 -9.02 6.29 1.25
N TYR A 213 -9.39 7.35 0.55
CA TYR A 213 -10.78 7.58 0.15
C TYR A 213 -11.30 6.48 -0.78
N TYR A 214 -10.52 6.06 -1.78
CA TYR A 214 -10.88 4.96 -2.67
C TYR A 214 -10.97 3.61 -1.94
N ALA A 215 -10.09 3.36 -0.98
CA ALA A 215 -10.22 2.20 -0.11
C ALA A 215 -11.54 2.22 0.69
N GLY A 216 -11.95 3.40 1.16
CA GLY A 216 -13.26 3.61 1.79
C GLY A 216 -14.42 3.37 0.82
N CYS A 217 -14.36 3.89 -0.40
CA CYS A 217 -15.38 3.66 -1.42
C CYS A 217 -15.54 2.17 -1.77
N TRP A 218 -14.43 1.44 -1.93
CA TRP A 218 -14.48 0.00 -2.10
C TRP A 218 -15.20 -0.68 -0.94
N ALA A 219 -14.82 -0.35 0.28
CA ALA A 219 -15.42 -0.92 1.49
C ALA A 219 -16.93 -0.64 1.58
N HIS A 220 -17.39 0.54 1.13
CA HIS A 220 -18.79 0.91 0.99
C HIS A 220 -19.54 -0.10 0.14
N TYR A 221 -19.12 -0.29 -1.12
CA TYR A 221 -19.79 -1.18 -2.07
C TYR A 221 -19.67 -2.65 -1.70
N GLU A 222 -18.52 -3.07 -1.17
CA GLU A 222 -18.32 -4.42 -0.65
C GLU A 222 -19.31 -4.70 0.49
N ASN A 223 -19.45 -3.76 1.42
CA ASN A 223 -20.37 -3.92 2.54
C ASN A 223 -21.84 -3.77 2.14
N GLU A 224 -22.16 -2.88 1.19
CA GLU A 224 -23.52 -2.75 0.65
C GLU A 224 -24.00 -4.08 0.07
N LYS A 225 -23.17 -4.73 -0.75
CA LYS A 225 -23.49 -5.95 -1.48
C LYS A 225 -23.47 -7.20 -0.61
N TYR A 226 -22.48 -7.35 0.25
CA TYR A 226 -22.20 -8.62 0.93
C TYR A 226 -22.34 -8.58 2.43
N LYS A 227 -22.54 -7.41 3.03
CA LYS A 227 -22.57 -7.25 4.51
C LYS A 227 -21.36 -7.90 5.17
N SER A 228 -20.19 -7.75 4.53
CA SER A 228 -18.94 -8.42 4.89
C SER A 228 -18.22 -7.76 6.07
N LEU A 229 -18.60 -6.53 6.42
CA LEU A 229 -17.96 -5.72 7.46
C LEU A 229 -18.86 -5.55 8.67
N THR A 230 -18.23 -5.54 9.83
CA THR A 230 -18.82 -5.17 11.12
C THR A 230 -18.28 -3.82 11.58
N ASP A 231 -18.92 -3.20 12.59
CA ASP A 231 -18.39 -1.99 13.22
C ASP A 231 -16.99 -2.20 13.83
N ALA A 232 -16.68 -3.43 14.26
CA ALA A 232 -15.36 -3.77 14.78
C ALA A 232 -14.32 -3.76 13.66
N ASP A 233 -14.64 -4.33 12.48
CA ASP A 233 -13.77 -4.30 11.31
C ASP A 233 -13.43 -2.86 10.90
N LEU A 234 -14.44 -1.98 10.88
CA LEU A 234 -14.24 -0.56 10.55
C LEU A 234 -13.32 0.14 11.56
N ARG A 235 -13.48 -0.15 12.85
CA ARG A 235 -12.58 0.40 13.89
C ARG A 235 -11.14 -0.07 13.70
N GLU A 236 -10.92 -1.32 13.33
CA GLU A 236 -9.57 -1.86 13.06
C GLU A 236 -8.89 -1.12 11.92
N ALA A 237 -9.58 -0.89 10.79
CA ALA A 237 -9.04 -0.15 9.66
C ALA A 237 -8.79 1.33 10.00
N ILE A 238 -9.68 1.97 10.75
CA ILE A 238 -9.50 3.34 11.21
C ILE A 238 -8.29 3.45 12.15
N ASP A 239 -8.08 2.48 13.05
CA ASP A 239 -6.89 2.43 13.91
C ASP A 239 -5.62 2.19 13.10
N ALA A 240 -5.68 1.35 12.06
CA ALA A 240 -4.57 1.16 11.13
C ALA A 240 -4.23 2.48 10.41
N ALA A 241 -5.21 3.15 9.80
CA ALA A 241 -5.04 4.44 9.15
C ALA A 241 -4.41 5.48 10.08
N ARG A 242 -4.87 5.53 11.35
CA ARG A 242 -4.31 6.39 12.38
C ARG A 242 -2.83 6.11 12.67
N LYS A 243 -2.45 4.84 12.79
CA LYS A 243 -1.09 4.42 13.20
C LYS A 243 -0.07 4.50 12.08
N ILE A 244 -0.51 4.65 10.83
CA ILE A 244 0.36 4.86 9.68
C ILE A 244 0.39 6.32 9.20
N GLY A 245 -0.21 7.26 9.95
CA GLY A 245 -0.07 8.69 9.71
C GLY A 245 1.34 9.20 10.07
N ASP A 246 1.85 10.13 9.27
CA ASP A 246 3.22 10.66 9.43
C ASP A 246 3.45 11.26 10.83
N ASP A 247 2.45 11.93 11.38
CA ASP A 247 2.55 12.55 12.70
C ASP A 247 2.66 11.51 13.82
N TYR A 248 1.98 10.37 13.70
CA TYR A 248 2.09 9.27 14.66
C TYR A 248 3.46 8.59 14.55
N LEU A 249 3.87 8.23 13.34
CA LEU A 249 5.12 7.51 13.10
C LEU A 249 6.34 8.35 13.49
N GLN A 250 6.37 9.63 13.12
CA GLN A 250 7.46 10.52 13.50
C GLN A 250 7.53 10.74 15.01
N LYS A 251 6.39 10.89 15.70
CA LYS A 251 6.37 10.99 17.17
C LYS A 251 6.90 9.72 17.83
N GLN A 252 6.56 8.53 17.32
CA GLN A 252 7.08 7.27 17.85
C GLN A 252 8.59 7.13 17.64
N ALA A 253 9.09 7.55 16.46
CA ALA A 253 10.49 7.39 16.09
C ALA A 253 11.42 8.43 16.74
N GLN A 254 11.01 9.70 16.82
CA GLN A 254 11.88 10.82 17.19
C GLN A 254 11.29 11.76 18.25
N GLY A 255 10.11 11.44 18.80
CA GLY A 255 9.46 12.21 19.87
C GLY A 255 8.69 13.45 19.42
N HIS A 256 8.82 13.88 18.16
CA HIS A 256 8.13 15.03 17.59
C HIS A 256 7.77 14.79 16.12
N ALA A 257 6.83 15.57 15.58
CA ALA A 257 6.46 15.53 14.17
C ALA A 257 6.86 16.84 13.47
N ASN A 258 7.27 16.76 12.20
CA ASN A 258 7.54 17.90 11.34
C ASN A 258 6.60 17.87 10.11
N PRO A 259 5.53 18.69 10.09
CA PRO A 259 4.55 18.68 9.01
C PRO A 259 5.10 18.94 7.60
N GLU A 260 6.21 19.70 7.46
CA GLU A 260 6.84 20.00 6.17
C GLU A 260 7.42 18.74 5.50
N THR A 261 7.68 17.70 6.28
CA THR A 261 8.23 16.43 5.79
C THR A 261 7.18 15.34 5.58
N PHE A 262 5.91 15.63 5.82
CA PHE A 262 4.85 14.66 5.63
C PHE A 262 4.67 14.34 4.14
N THR A 263 4.51 13.07 3.86
CA THR A 263 4.28 12.54 2.51
C THR A 263 3.02 11.68 2.42
N HIS A 264 2.49 11.24 3.58
CA HIS A 264 1.29 10.40 3.68
C HIS A 264 0.12 11.11 4.38
N GLY A 265 0.37 12.24 5.02
CA GLY A 265 -0.62 12.96 5.80
C GLY A 265 -0.69 12.57 7.27
N THR A 266 -1.49 13.32 8.01
CA THR A 266 -1.68 13.09 9.44
C THR A 266 -2.61 11.90 9.71
N SER A 267 -2.49 11.33 10.89
CA SER A 267 -3.43 10.32 11.42
C SER A 267 -4.90 10.74 11.26
N GLU A 268 -5.20 12.01 11.58
CA GLU A 268 -6.56 12.56 11.49
C GLU A 268 -7.05 12.64 10.04
N GLN A 269 -6.20 13.09 9.11
CA GLN A 269 -6.53 13.18 7.69
C GLN A 269 -6.80 11.79 7.11
N ARG A 270 -5.92 10.81 7.36
CA ARG A 270 -6.08 9.44 6.85
C ARG A 270 -7.37 8.78 7.35
N MET A 271 -7.64 8.87 8.65
CA MET A 271 -8.89 8.38 9.24
C MET A 271 -10.12 9.06 8.62
N TYR A 272 -10.06 10.40 8.44
CA TYR A 272 -11.16 11.16 7.87
C TYR A 272 -11.50 10.73 6.45
N TRP A 273 -10.48 10.61 5.58
CA TRP A 273 -10.69 10.28 4.18
C TRP A 273 -11.13 8.84 3.97
N LEU A 274 -10.57 7.87 4.70
CA LEU A 274 -11.05 6.49 4.70
C LEU A 274 -12.54 6.42 5.10
N LYS A 275 -12.90 7.08 6.21
CA LYS A 275 -14.27 7.11 6.70
C LYS A 275 -15.21 7.80 5.71
N LYS A 276 -14.81 8.93 5.14
CA LYS A 276 -15.60 9.68 4.16
C LYS A 276 -15.87 8.85 2.90
N GLY A 277 -14.88 8.11 2.40
CA GLY A 277 -15.07 7.18 1.29
C GLY A 277 -16.07 6.09 1.62
N PHE A 278 -15.96 5.51 2.82
CA PHE A 278 -16.91 4.48 3.29
C PHE A 278 -18.34 5.01 3.44
N GLU A 279 -18.52 6.23 3.93
CA GLU A 279 -19.85 6.83 4.12
C GLU A 279 -20.50 7.24 2.80
N SER A 280 -19.73 7.77 1.84
CA SER A 280 -20.29 8.32 0.60
C SER A 280 -20.39 7.32 -0.54
N GLY A 281 -19.38 6.47 -0.74
CA GLY A 281 -19.24 5.62 -1.92
C GLY A 281 -19.02 6.39 -3.24
N ASP A 282 -19.03 7.73 -3.23
CA ASP A 282 -18.92 8.56 -4.43
C ASP A 282 -17.47 8.72 -4.88
N TRP A 283 -16.94 7.73 -5.57
CA TRP A 283 -15.56 7.74 -6.08
C TRP A 283 -15.33 8.70 -7.26
N ASN A 284 -16.40 9.26 -7.86
CA ASN A 284 -16.29 10.27 -8.92
C ASN A 284 -16.00 11.66 -8.36
N THR A 285 -16.33 11.91 -7.10
CA THR A 285 -16.02 13.17 -6.45
C THR A 285 -14.51 13.35 -6.42
N THR A 286 -14.01 14.28 -7.20
CA THR A 286 -12.64 14.77 -7.08
C THR A 286 -12.61 15.67 -5.86
N THR A 287 -12.34 15.10 -4.69
CA THR A 287 -12.20 15.86 -3.44
C THR A 287 -10.91 16.67 -3.39
N PHE A 288 -10.05 16.46 -4.37
CA PHE A 288 -8.84 17.21 -4.59
C PHE A 288 -8.97 17.88 -5.95
N ASP A 289 -9.18 19.20 -5.95
CA ASP A 289 -8.96 20.02 -7.14
C ASP A 289 -7.47 19.97 -7.44
N TYR A 290 -7.09 18.98 -8.25
CA TYR A 290 -5.79 19.00 -8.91
C TYR A 290 -5.89 19.99 -10.09
N ASP A 291 -6.07 21.26 -9.82
CA ASP A 291 -5.65 22.32 -10.71
C ASP A 291 -4.12 22.35 -10.69
N ILE A 292 -3.56 21.37 -11.39
CA ILE A 292 -2.13 21.25 -11.61
C ILE A 292 -1.79 21.84 -12.97
#